data_3f34499fd398cba152306204093a763b
#
_entry.id   3f34499fd398cba152306204093a763b
#
_cell.length_a   1.000
_cell.length_b   1.000
_cell.length_c   1.000
_cell.angle_alpha   90.00
_cell.angle_beta   90.00
_cell.angle_gamma   90.00
#
_symmetry.space_group_name_H-M   'P 1'
#
loop_
_entity.id
_entity.type
_entity.pdbx_description
1 polymer ?
#
loop_
_entity_poly.entity_id
_entity_poly.type
_entity_poly.pdbx_seq_one_letter_code
_entity_poly.pdbx_strand_id
1 'polypeptide(L)'
;MRRKLSFVLAAVLLLGLLAGCSGTSTTKAGTASGQLPAVTDAMYDASYWTAKMKSPGDVLLSESEIDTVNAQIANDEATGVVDLVAYPSSLTAVQLKRYLNAVPIPSSDLYDADGVKYEESFFDDLILSINLENVAETNKVSYAIALTNTALRSFPVLAAAYEDAEEPEVDVFQLGQVLVGDPVVILQTNLDGTWFFVQTRTQRGWVRATDMIFMEKGSWVSYIESTGFVVVTAPSITLEFNPYSDTLSNVTLYMGTRLPLYTDDTVSSTVDNRGTAGCYVVKYPTVDRFGYLEYQPLLIPMTEDVSVGYLPYTQENIVTQALKLTGRRIAVNRIGHGRDSAAFVQDLYAVFGIFMPAATAAQKKILAQDTDLAKLTSAEREKTLGTLAAGTLIYSDDRAFVLLGVDNKKPYAVAAIDEYYYDNLRSVANATVITSLDIVKKDGTLFLDTLETAKTFGIVKEKSAETTKATTTSGKTTTAASTTTTSAAGTTSSGTTKG
;
A
#
# COMPACT_ATOMS: atom_id res chain seq x y z
N MET A 1 22.38 -67.25 -11.30
CA MET A 1 21.71 -67.45 -9.98
C MET A 1 21.29 -66.17 -9.28
N ARG A 2 21.19 -65.00 -9.96
CA ARG A 2 20.80 -63.66 -9.32
C ARG A 2 19.48 -63.08 -9.82
N ARG A 3 18.69 -63.82 -10.62
CA ARG A 3 17.41 -63.30 -11.17
C ARG A 3 16.15 -63.95 -10.57
N LYS A 4 16.25 -64.84 -9.59
CA LYS A 4 15.08 -65.49 -8.97
C LYS A 4 14.76 -65.02 -7.56
N LEU A 5 15.58 -64.11 -6.96
CA LEU A 5 15.35 -63.60 -5.60
C LEU A 5 14.51 -62.31 -5.54
N SER A 6 14.38 -61.60 -6.68
CA SER A 6 13.62 -60.33 -6.74
C SER A 6 12.12 -60.51 -6.89
N PHE A 7 11.63 -61.68 -7.28
CA PHE A 7 10.19 -61.92 -7.47
C PHE A 7 9.48 -62.39 -6.20
N VAL A 8 10.21 -62.92 -5.23
CA VAL A 8 9.62 -63.41 -3.97
C VAL A 8 9.41 -62.26 -2.97
N LEU A 9 10.23 -61.19 -3.05
CA LEU A 9 10.06 -60.03 -2.16
C LEU A 9 8.92 -59.11 -2.59
N ALA A 10 8.56 -59.08 -3.87
CA ALA A 10 7.45 -58.29 -4.40
C ALA A 10 6.06 -58.92 -4.08
N ALA A 11 5.99 -60.25 -3.95
CA ALA A 11 4.76 -60.98 -3.67
C ALA A 11 4.37 -60.90 -2.18
N VAL A 12 5.32 -60.73 -1.25
CA VAL A 12 5.04 -60.61 0.20
C VAL A 12 4.60 -59.19 0.55
N LEU A 13 4.95 -58.15 -0.22
CA LEU A 13 4.49 -56.78 -0.03
C LEU A 13 3.08 -56.53 -0.58
N LEU A 14 2.54 -57.36 -1.46
CA LEU A 14 1.18 -57.24 -1.99
C LEU A 14 0.11 -57.94 -1.17
N LEU A 15 0.46 -58.87 -0.26
CA LEU A 15 -0.49 -59.57 0.61
C LEU A 15 -0.71 -58.89 1.97
N GLY A 16 0.05 -57.83 2.27
CA GLY A 16 -0.11 -57.05 3.50
C GLY A 16 -1.17 -55.93 3.44
N LEU A 17 -1.78 -55.70 2.27
CA LEU A 17 -2.70 -54.58 2.04
C LEU A 17 -4.19 -54.92 2.00
N LEU A 18 -4.58 -56.18 2.34
CA LEU A 18 -5.98 -56.65 2.28
C LEU A 18 -6.60 -57.11 3.61
N ALA A 19 -5.95 -56.82 4.74
CA ALA A 19 -6.53 -57.14 6.05
C ALA A 19 -6.59 -55.88 6.95
N GLY A 20 -7.52 -55.01 6.66
CA GLY A 20 -7.71 -53.80 7.49
C GLY A 20 -8.89 -52.97 7.06
N CYS A 21 -10.05 -53.54 6.83
CA CYS A 21 -11.31 -52.81 6.70
C CYS A 21 -12.33 -53.28 7.71
N SER A 22 -12.37 -52.66 8.87
CA SER A 22 -13.60 -52.44 9.63
C SER A 22 -13.29 -51.55 10.84
N GLY A 23 -13.51 -50.27 10.68
CA GLY A 23 -13.44 -49.27 11.74
C GLY A 23 -13.55 -47.91 11.10
N THR A 24 -14.77 -47.48 10.84
CA THR A 24 -15.10 -46.09 10.48
C THR A 24 -14.73 -45.18 11.65
N SER A 25 -13.48 -44.74 11.67
CA SER A 25 -13.11 -43.47 12.23
C SER A 25 -12.61 -42.65 11.04
N THR A 26 -13.49 -41.84 10.49
CA THR A 26 -13.08 -40.66 9.69
C THR A 26 -12.31 -39.75 10.63
N THR A 27 -11.05 -40.02 10.87
CA THR A 27 -10.09 -38.99 11.23
C THR A 27 -10.07 -38.05 10.00
N LYS A 28 -10.90 -36.99 10.05
CA LYS A 28 -10.56 -35.78 9.31
C LYS A 28 -9.08 -35.59 9.54
N ALA A 29 -8.27 -35.64 8.48
CA ALA A 29 -6.93 -35.08 8.53
C ALA A 29 -7.15 -33.68 9.10
N GLY A 30 -6.72 -33.45 10.33
CA GLY A 30 -6.76 -32.14 10.92
C GLY A 30 -5.92 -31.28 10.01
N THR A 31 -6.54 -30.36 9.29
CA THR A 31 -5.85 -29.24 8.70
C THR A 31 -5.19 -28.55 9.87
N ALA A 32 -3.86 -28.66 9.97
CA ALA A 32 -3.08 -27.85 10.92
C ALA A 32 -3.09 -26.43 10.38
N SER A 33 -4.24 -25.75 10.43
CA SER A 33 -4.32 -24.33 10.18
C SER A 33 -3.99 -23.62 11.48
N GLY A 34 -2.86 -22.94 11.53
CA GLY A 34 -2.49 -22.04 12.63
C GLY A 34 -3.35 -20.78 12.63
N GLN A 35 -4.67 -20.94 12.75
CA GLN A 35 -5.60 -19.82 12.76
C GLN A 35 -5.64 -19.15 14.12
N LEU A 36 -5.84 -17.83 14.12
CA LEU A 36 -6.09 -17.09 15.36
C LEU A 36 -7.42 -17.54 15.99
N PRO A 37 -7.57 -17.33 17.31
CA PRO A 37 -8.81 -17.69 18.03
C PRO A 37 -10.05 -17.10 17.34
N ALA A 38 -11.10 -17.91 17.25
CA ALA A 38 -12.39 -17.58 16.64
C ALA A 38 -12.35 -17.33 15.10
N VAL A 39 -11.23 -17.56 14.43
CA VAL A 39 -11.09 -17.47 12.96
C VAL A 39 -11.31 -18.86 12.36
N THR A 40 -12.02 -18.92 11.23
CA THR A 40 -12.32 -20.17 10.50
C THR A 40 -11.76 -20.10 9.07
N ASP A 41 -11.55 -21.26 8.43
CA ASP A 41 -11.08 -21.35 7.05
C ASP A 41 -11.96 -20.54 6.07
N ALA A 42 -13.28 -20.54 6.29
CA ALA A 42 -14.22 -19.81 5.44
C ALA A 42 -14.00 -18.30 5.47
N MET A 43 -13.43 -17.76 6.54
CA MET A 43 -13.19 -16.31 6.69
C MET A 43 -12.08 -15.79 5.77
N TYR A 44 -11.24 -16.68 5.21
CA TYR A 44 -10.22 -16.32 4.22
C TYR A 44 -10.78 -16.18 2.81
N ASP A 45 -12.06 -16.55 2.59
CA ASP A 45 -12.75 -16.32 1.32
C ASP A 45 -13.50 -14.97 1.39
N ALA A 46 -13.24 -14.08 0.42
CA ALA A 46 -13.89 -12.77 0.35
C ALA A 46 -15.43 -12.90 0.27
N SER A 47 -15.95 -13.96 -0.36
CA SER A 47 -17.39 -14.21 -0.48
C SER A 47 -18.08 -14.42 0.88
N TYR A 48 -17.35 -14.93 1.87
CA TYR A 48 -17.85 -15.09 3.25
C TYR A 48 -18.26 -13.74 3.85
N TRP A 49 -17.49 -12.69 3.58
CA TRP A 49 -17.71 -11.34 4.09
C TRP A 49 -18.68 -10.56 3.21
N THR A 50 -18.49 -10.60 1.88
CA THR A 50 -19.31 -9.83 0.93
C THR A 50 -20.78 -10.29 0.94
N ALA A 51 -21.05 -11.57 1.18
CA ALA A 51 -22.42 -12.08 1.35
C ALA A 51 -23.17 -11.47 2.55
N LYS A 52 -22.46 -10.88 3.51
CA LYS A 52 -23.03 -10.21 4.70
C LYS A 52 -23.21 -8.70 4.53
N MET A 53 -22.70 -8.15 3.43
CA MET A 53 -22.73 -6.71 3.12
C MET A 53 -23.98 -6.37 2.30
N LYS A 54 -24.41 -5.12 2.43
CA LYS A 54 -25.42 -4.54 1.55
C LYS A 54 -24.69 -3.82 0.42
N SER A 55 -24.93 -4.26 -0.82
CA SER A 55 -24.34 -3.64 -2.03
C SER A 55 -22.80 -3.56 -1.99
N PRO A 56 -22.06 -4.66 -1.80
CA PRO A 56 -20.61 -4.63 -1.62
C PRO A 56 -19.84 -4.10 -2.83
N GLY A 57 -20.44 -4.17 -4.04
CA GLY A 57 -19.88 -3.70 -5.30
C GLY A 57 -20.19 -2.24 -5.63
N ASP A 58 -20.94 -1.50 -4.78
CA ASP A 58 -21.20 -0.09 -5.01
C ASP A 58 -19.88 0.71 -4.91
N VAL A 59 -19.66 1.59 -5.88
CA VAL A 59 -18.47 2.48 -5.88
C VAL A 59 -18.62 3.50 -4.77
N LEU A 60 -17.66 3.50 -3.84
CA LEU A 60 -17.62 4.39 -2.68
C LEU A 60 -17.03 5.76 -3.02
N LEU A 61 -16.03 5.78 -3.90
CA LEU A 61 -15.38 6.98 -4.44
C LEU A 61 -15.22 6.81 -5.95
N SER A 62 -15.60 7.81 -6.72
CA SER A 62 -15.24 7.96 -8.12
C SER A 62 -13.76 8.31 -8.27
N GLU A 63 -13.19 8.16 -9.47
CA GLU A 63 -11.79 8.54 -9.76
C GLU A 63 -11.51 10.01 -9.36
N SER A 64 -12.40 10.94 -9.70
CA SER A 64 -12.24 12.35 -9.35
C SER A 64 -12.31 12.65 -7.85
N GLU A 65 -13.06 11.84 -7.08
CA GLU A 65 -13.08 11.92 -5.63
C GLU A 65 -11.78 11.34 -5.04
N ILE A 66 -11.22 10.27 -5.63
CA ILE A 66 -9.89 9.74 -5.27
C ILE A 66 -8.81 10.79 -5.51
N ASP A 67 -8.84 11.50 -6.65
CA ASP A 67 -7.91 12.61 -6.91
C ASP A 67 -8.02 13.70 -5.86
N THR A 68 -9.26 14.01 -5.42
CA THR A 68 -9.50 14.96 -4.33
C THR A 68 -8.92 14.48 -3.01
N VAL A 69 -9.09 13.20 -2.66
CA VAL A 69 -8.50 12.57 -1.46
C VAL A 69 -6.97 12.64 -1.53
N ASN A 70 -6.37 12.29 -2.66
CA ASN A 70 -4.92 12.36 -2.85
C ASN A 70 -4.39 13.78 -2.71
N ALA A 71 -5.09 14.78 -3.28
CA ALA A 71 -4.73 16.17 -3.13
C ALA A 71 -4.82 16.66 -1.67
N GLN A 72 -5.85 16.25 -0.93
CA GLN A 72 -5.99 16.56 0.49
C GLN A 72 -4.86 15.93 1.32
N ILE A 73 -4.51 14.68 1.05
CA ILE A 73 -3.39 14.00 1.71
C ILE A 73 -2.07 14.73 1.42
N ALA A 74 -1.82 15.09 0.14
CA ALA A 74 -0.58 15.74 -0.27
C ALA A 74 -0.45 17.19 0.21
N ASN A 75 -1.55 17.88 0.49
CA ASN A 75 -1.55 19.25 1.00
C ASN A 75 -1.27 19.34 2.51
N ASP A 76 -1.33 18.23 3.24
CA ASP A 76 -0.95 18.16 4.65
C ASP A 76 0.50 17.70 4.78
N GLU A 77 1.41 18.62 5.09
CA GLU A 77 2.84 18.33 5.28
C GLU A 77 3.10 17.20 6.31
N ALA A 78 2.20 17.02 7.27
CA ALA A 78 2.32 15.99 8.30
C ALA A 78 2.19 14.57 7.77
N THR A 79 1.65 14.39 6.57
CA THR A 79 1.50 13.08 5.91
C THR A 79 2.79 12.58 5.26
N GLY A 80 3.68 13.49 4.87
CA GLY A 80 4.88 13.21 4.08
C GLY A 80 4.59 12.87 2.61
N VAL A 81 3.32 12.82 2.21
CA VAL A 81 2.89 12.57 0.83
C VAL A 81 3.01 13.86 0.02
N VAL A 82 3.41 13.75 -1.23
CA VAL A 82 3.54 14.89 -2.14
C VAL A 82 2.91 14.59 -3.50
N ASP A 83 2.39 15.62 -4.14
CA ASP A 83 2.13 15.58 -5.58
C ASP A 83 3.45 15.76 -6.32
N LEU A 84 3.93 14.68 -6.96
CA LEU A 84 5.19 14.71 -7.68
C LEU A 84 5.15 15.64 -8.90
N VAL A 85 4.01 15.74 -9.59
CA VAL A 85 3.87 16.59 -10.78
C VAL A 85 3.98 18.07 -10.40
N ALA A 86 3.43 18.44 -9.27
CA ALA A 86 3.49 19.79 -8.70
C ALA A 86 4.78 20.06 -7.89
N TYR A 87 5.70 19.09 -7.79
CA TYR A 87 6.91 19.24 -6.99
C TYR A 87 7.79 20.40 -7.51
N PRO A 88 8.37 21.23 -6.62
CA PRO A 88 9.22 22.35 -7.02
C PRO A 88 10.37 21.94 -7.93
N SER A 89 10.66 22.73 -8.96
CA SER A 89 11.79 22.47 -9.89
C SER A 89 13.16 22.76 -9.27
N SER A 90 13.20 23.39 -8.09
CA SER A 90 14.41 23.63 -7.33
C SER A 90 14.12 23.77 -5.84
N LEU A 91 15.12 23.47 -5.00
CA LEU A 91 15.09 23.62 -3.56
C LEU A 91 16.17 24.63 -3.12
N THR A 92 15.87 25.42 -2.09
CA THR A 92 16.88 26.23 -1.42
C THR A 92 17.86 25.35 -0.61
N ALA A 93 19.06 25.89 -0.31
CA ALA A 93 20.03 25.20 0.56
C ALA A 93 19.40 24.79 1.91
N VAL A 94 18.58 25.67 2.49
CA VAL A 94 17.93 25.41 3.79
C VAL A 94 16.95 24.23 3.70
N GLN A 95 16.13 24.17 2.65
CA GLN A 95 15.21 23.08 2.45
C GLN A 95 15.94 21.76 2.22
N LEU A 96 16.92 21.73 1.31
CA LEU A 96 17.63 20.49 0.98
C LEU A 96 18.45 19.98 2.18
N LYS A 97 19.18 20.85 2.89
CA LYS A 97 19.90 20.45 4.11
C LYS A 97 18.98 19.94 5.20
N ARG A 98 17.80 20.55 5.36
CA ARG A 98 16.78 20.03 6.31
C ARG A 98 16.33 18.61 5.92
N TYR A 99 16.16 18.34 4.64
CA TYR A 99 15.75 17.00 4.18
C TYR A 99 16.85 15.96 4.35
N LEU A 100 18.08 16.30 4.01
CA LEU A 100 19.24 15.41 4.14
C LEU A 100 19.54 15.05 5.60
N ASN A 101 19.26 15.96 6.54
CA ASN A 101 19.47 15.76 7.98
C ASN A 101 18.20 15.29 8.71
N ALA A 102 17.13 14.89 8.00
CA ALA A 102 15.87 14.52 8.63
C ALA A 102 15.95 13.19 9.40
N VAL A 103 16.84 12.29 8.99
CA VAL A 103 17.08 11.02 9.70
C VAL A 103 18.40 11.14 10.44
N PRO A 104 18.38 11.22 11.78
CA PRO A 104 19.60 11.23 12.59
C PRO A 104 20.29 9.86 12.56
N ILE A 105 21.58 9.82 12.78
CA ILE A 105 22.28 8.58 13.09
C ILE A 105 21.74 8.08 14.44
N PRO A 106 21.34 6.79 14.53
CA PRO A 106 20.92 6.23 15.80
C PRO A 106 21.99 6.39 16.89
N SER A 107 21.55 6.67 18.11
CA SER A 107 22.44 6.85 19.27
C SER A 107 22.80 5.54 19.95
N SER A 108 22.17 4.43 19.57
CA SER A 108 22.44 3.07 20.04
C SER A 108 23.63 2.47 19.30
N ASP A 109 24.27 1.48 19.93
CA ASP A 109 25.24 0.65 19.22
C ASP A 109 24.55 -0.06 18.07
N LEU A 110 25.19 -0.07 16.91
CA LEU A 110 24.68 -0.77 15.71
C LEU A 110 25.66 -1.85 15.28
N TYR A 111 25.11 -2.91 14.73
CA TYR A 111 25.83 -4.11 14.32
C TYR A 111 25.53 -4.41 12.84
N ASP A 112 26.51 -5.01 12.16
CA ASP A 112 26.32 -5.54 10.82
C ASP A 112 25.58 -6.89 10.83
N ALA A 113 25.41 -7.49 9.65
CA ALA A 113 24.73 -8.78 9.50
C ALA A 113 25.47 -9.97 10.15
N ASP A 114 26.74 -9.82 10.45
CA ASP A 114 27.58 -10.82 11.15
C ASP A 114 27.63 -10.56 12.66
N GLY A 115 26.90 -9.58 13.17
CA GLY A 115 26.85 -9.19 14.57
C GLY A 115 28.09 -8.40 15.03
N VAL A 116 28.87 -7.85 14.09
CA VAL A 116 30.04 -7.01 14.41
C VAL A 116 29.59 -5.57 14.56
N LYS A 117 29.97 -4.96 15.70
CA LYS A 117 29.67 -3.58 16.00
C LYS A 117 30.35 -2.63 15.01
N TYR A 118 29.60 -1.65 14.50
CA TYR A 118 30.15 -0.58 13.68
C TYR A 118 31.00 0.38 14.51
N GLU A 119 32.19 0.72 13.98
CA GLU A 119 33.10 1.71 14.56
C GLU A 119 32.62 3.14 14.22
N GLU A 120 33.06 4.13 14.99
CA GLU A 120 32.73 5.54 14.82
C GLU A 120 33.06 6.05 13.40
N SER A 121 34.18 5.60 12.83
CA SER A 121 34.62 5.96 11.49
C SER A 121 33.61 5.58 10.38
N PHE A 122 32.84 4.51 10.59
CA PHE A 122 31.77 4.13 9.65
C PHE A 122 30.70 5.22 9.57
N PHE A 123 30.32 5.79 10.71
CA PHE A 123 29.30 6.85 10.75
C PHE A 123 29.84 8.18 10.21
N ASP A 124 31.13 8.49 10.43
CA ASP A 124 31.80 9.64 9.83
C ASP A 124 31.78 9.55 8.29
N ASP A 125 32.08 8.37 7.75
CA ASP A 125 32.00 8.10 6.32
C ASP A 125 30.58 8.24 5.77
N LEU A 126 29.55 7.78 6.52
CA LEU A 126 28.16 7.96 6.14
C LEU A 126 27.78 9.44 6.04
N ILE A 127 28.16 10.25 7.04
CA ILE A 127 27.89 11.70 7.06
C ILE A 127 28.61 12.39 5.88
N LEU A 128 29.85 12.04 5.64
CA LEU A 128 30.62 12.59 4.51
C LEU A 128 29.96 12.24 3.18
N SER A 129 29.47 11.00 3.04
CA SER A 129 28.86 10.50 1.79
C SER A 129 27.56 11.22 1.42
N ILE A 130 26.82 11.81 2.38
CA ILE A 130 25.60 12.60 2.13
C ILE A 130 25.88 13.84 1.25
N ASN A 131 27.13 14.30 1.21
CA ASN A 131 27.58 15.42 0.36
C ASN A 131 26.96 16.78 0.72
N LEU A 132 26.80 17.06 2.02
CA LEU A 132 26.19 18.31 2.54
C LEU A 132 26.97 19.58 2.16
N GLU A 133 28.29 19.48 2.02
CA GLU A 133 29.19 20.58 1.69
C GLU A 133 28.91 21.15 0.29
N ASN A 134 28.45 20.32 -0.65
CA ASN A 134 28.16 20.71 -2.03
C ASN A 134 26.71 21.14 -2.28
N VAL A 135 25.92 21.38 -1.21
CA VAL A 135 24.56 21.92 -1.35
C VAL A 135 24.65 23.41 -1.70
N ALA A 136 24.25 23.75 -2.91
CA ALA A 136 24.24 25.12 -3.44
C ALA A 136 23.10 25.96 -2.84
N GLU A 137 23.12 27.30 -3.00
CA GLU A 137 22.02 28.19 -2.59
C GLU A 137 20.69 27.81 -3.28
N THR A 138 20.77 27.37 -4.53
CA THR A 138 19.64 26.86 -5.32
C THR A 138 20.02 25.54 -5.97
N ASN A 139 19.28 24.48 -5.64
CA ASN A 139 19.52 23.13 -6.10
C ASN A 139 18.40 22.73 -7.06
N LYS A 140 18.70 22.59 -8.34
CA LYS A 140 17.75 22.09 -9.34
C LYS A 140 17.48 20.62 -9.11
N VAL A 141 16.22 20.22 -9.26
CA VAL A 141 15.84 18.81 -9.19
C VAL A 141 15.92 18.17 -10.58
N SER A 142 16.04 16.85 -10.60
CA SER A 142 15.94 16.02 -11.81
C SER A 142 14.84 14.98 -11.66
N TYR A 143 14.42 14.39 -12.76
CA TYR A 143 13.30 13.46 -12.81
C TYR A 143 13.79 12.10 -13.28
N ALA A 144 13.30 11.03 -12.65
CA ALA A 144 13.68 9.67 -12.99
C ALA A 144 12.53 8.70 -12.74
N ILE A 145 12.66 7.49 -13.27
CA ILE A 145 11.87 6.33 -12.91
C ILE A 145 12.79 5.18 -12.49
N ALA A 146 12.27 4.29 -11.66
CA ALA A 146 13.02 3.10 -11.24
C ALA A 146 13.06 2.04 -12.36
N LEU A 147 14.26 1.51 -12.61
CA LEU A 147 14.51 0.40 -13.55
C LEU A 147 14.21 -0.96 -12.94
N THR A 148 14.26 -1.04 -11.62
CA THR A 148 14.06 -2.28 -10.84
C THR A 148 13.45 -1.95 -9.48
N ASN A 149 12.98 -2.98 -8.78
CA ASN A 149 12.61 -2.82 -7.38
C ASN A 149 13.88 -2.58 -6.56
N THR A 150 13.91 -1.48 -5.80
CA THR A 150 15.10 -1.09 -5.03
C THR A 150 14.75 -0.61 -3.64
N ALA A 151 15.68 -0.77 -2.70
CA ALA A 151 15.54 -0.26 -1.35
C ALA A 151 15.59 1.26 -1.31
N LEU A 152 14.74 1.86 -0.49
CA LEU A 152 14.85 3.26 -0.10
C LEU A 152 15.53 3.33 1.26
N ARG A 153 16.67 4.00 1.36
CA ARG A 153 17.57 3.97 2.51
C ARG A 153 17.66 5.34 3.19
N SER A 154 17.96 5.34 4.50
CA SER A 154 18.21 6.57 5.26
C SER A 154 19.58 7.19 4.95
N PHE A 155 20.54 6.36 4.56
CA PHE A 155 21.90 6.75 4.18
C PHE A 155 22.31 6.09 2.85
N PRO A 156 23.24 6.67 2.10
CA PRO A 156 23.70 6.12 0.82
C PRO A 156 24.68 4.95 1.04
N VAL A 157 24.16 3.85 1.59
CA VAL A 157 24.93 2.65 1.95
C VAL A 157 24.10 1.38 1.72
N LEU A 158 24.74 0.31 1.24
CA LEU A 158 24.10 -1.02 1.11
C LEU A 158 24.14 -1.83 2.42
N ALA A 159 25.14 -1.58 3.25
CA ALA A 159 25.30 -2.29 4.51
C ALA A 159 24.04 -2.11 5.37
N ALA A 160 23.54 -3.21 5.90
CA ALA A 160 22.45 -3.20 6.86
C ALA A 160 22.99 -2.87 8.25
N ALA A 161 22.15 -2.30 9.11
CA ALA A 161 22.52 -2.01 10.49
C ALA A 161 21.39 -2.45 11.44
N TYR A 162 21.76 -3.14 12.51
CA TYR A 162 20.84 -3.75 13.46
C TYR A 162 21.13 -3.23 14.86
N GLU A 163 20.10 -3.05 15.68
CA GLU A 163 20.24 -2.66 17.09
C GLU A 163 20.56 -3.86 17.99
N ASP A 164 20.30 -5.08 17.52
CA ASP A 164 20.59 -6.32 18.21
C ASP A 164 21.51 -7.21 17.33
N ALA A 165 22.66 -7.60 17.89
CA ALA A 165 23.61 -8.45 17.20
C ALA A 165 23.12 -9.89 17.00
N GLU A 166 22.18 -10.36 17.84
CA GLU A 166 21.66 -11.72 17.80
C GLU A 166 20.33 -11.83 17.02
N GLU A 167 19.61 -10.70 16.83
CA GLU A 167 18.30 -10.64 16.15
C GLU A 167 18.34 -9.65 14.97
N PRO A 168 18.98 -9.97 13.83
CA PRO A 168 19.11 -9.06 12.69
C PRO A 168 17.82 -9.02 11.84
N GLU A 169 16.67 -8.74 12.48
CA GLU A 169 15.38 -8.71 11.80
C GLU A 169 15.05 -7.33 11.22
N VAL A 170 15.52 -6.24 11.83
CA VAL A 170 15.18 -4.87 11.47
C VAL A 170 16.42 -4.09 11.07
N ASP A 171 16.62 -3.89 9.77
CA ASP A 171 17.65 -2.99 9.26
C ASP A 171 17.20 -1.53 9.48
N VAL A 172 17.82 -0.82 10.42
CA VAL A 172 17.45 0.56 10.78
C VAL A 172 17.78 1.59 9.68
N PHE A 173 18.61 1.20 8.70
CA PHE A 173 18.88 2.06 7.54
C PHE A 173 17.88 1.87 6.41
N GLN A 174 17.04 0.86 6.43
CA GLN A 174 15.98 0.68 5.46
C GLN A 174 14.77 1.57 5.84
N LEU A 175 14.30 2.40 4.93
CA LEU A 175 13.10 3.23 5.11
C LEU A 175 11.88 2.66 4.39
N GLY A 176 12.12 1.97 3.27
CA GLY A 176 11.06 1.50 2.41
C GLY A 176 11.59 0.91 1.11
N GLN A 177 10.78 0.97 0.08
CA GLN A 177 11.15 0.52 -1.26
C GLN A 177 10.61 1.47 -2.34
N VAL A 178 11.22 1.40 -3.52
CA VAL A 178 10.75 1.99 -4.76
C VAL A 178 10.53 0.84 -5.74
N LEU A 179 9.36 0.74 -6.33
CA LEU A 179 9.02 -0.33 -7.26
C LEU A 179 9.47 0.02 -8.69
N VAL A 180 9.68 -0.98 -9.52
CA VAL A 180 10.00 -0.77 -10.94
C VAL A 180 8.91 0.09 -11.59
N GLY A 181 9.33 1.11 -12.34
CA GLY A 181 8.44 2.08 -12.96
C GLY A 181 7.99 3.22 -12.05
N ASP A 182 8.27 3.19 -10.73
CA ASP A 182 7.90 4.30 -9.85
C ASP A 182 8.63 5.58 -10.24
N PRO A 183 7.88 6.69 -10.38
CA PRO A 183 8.47 8.00 -10.62
C PRO A 183 9.07 8.58 -9.34
N VAL A 184 10.23 9.21 -9.48
CA VAL A 184 10.91 9.91 -8.39
C VAL A 184 11.42 11.26 -8.85
N VAL A 185 11.59 12.18 -7.88
CA VAL A 185 12.31 13.45 -8.07
C VAL A 185 13.67 13.33 -7.39
N ILE A 186 14.77 13.46 -8.15
CA ILE A 186 16.13 13.45 -7.61
C ILE A 186 16.46 14.83 -7.07
N LEU A 187 16.83 14.88 -5.79
CA LEU A 187 17.10 16.11 -5.04
C LEU A 187 18.60 16.38 -4.88
N GLN A 188 19.40 15.30 -4.75
CA GLN A 188 20.84 15.36 -4.51
C GLN A 188 21.51 14.09 -5.00
N THR A 189 22.79 14.18 -5.34
CA THR A 189 23.68 13.05 -5.60
C THR A 189 24.68 12.95 -4.45
N ASN A 190 24.97 11.74 -3.96
CA ASN A 190 25.96 11.54 -2.92
C ASN A 190 27.37 11.89 -3.43
N LEU A 191 28.37 11.86 -2.54
CA LEU A 191 29.71 12.37 -2.82
C LEU A 191 30.40 11.66 -4.00
N ASP A 192 30.23 10.35 -4.15
CA ASP A 192 30.87 9.54 -5.20
C ASP A 192 29.98 9.29 -6.44
N GLY A 193 28.73 9.80 -6.44
CA GLY A 193 27.82 9.69 -7.57
C GLY A 193 27.09 8.34 -7.67
N THR A 194 27.21 7.46 -6.69
CA THR A 194 26.63 6.09 -6.71
C THR A 194 25.22 6.02 -6.15
N TRP A 195 24.74 7.08 -5.47
CA TRP A 195 23.42 7.18 -4.89
C TRP A 195 22.73 8.50 -5.18
N PHE A 196 21.41 8.44 -5.30
CA PHE A 196 20.54 9.61 -5.41
C PHE A 196 19.65 9.74 -4.19
N PHE A 197 19.62 10.93 -3.59
CA PHE A 197 18.60 11.30 -2.62
C PHE A 197 17.34 11.70 -3.37
N VAL A 198 16.27 10.97 -3.17
CA VAL A 198 15.04 11.11 -3.95
C VAL A 198 13.83 11.46 -3.09
N GLN A 199 12.87 12.13 -3.69
CA GLN A 199 11.49 12.22 -3.23
C GLN A 199 10.66 11.22 -4.02
N THR A 200 10.05 10.27 -3.34
CA THR A 200 8.95 9.43 -3.86
C THR A 200 7.61 10.11 -3.55
N ARG A 201 6.49 9.50 -3.90
CA ARG A 201 5.16 10.05 -3.53
C ARG A 201 4.98 10.18 -2.02
N THR A 202 5.57 9.29 -1.21
CA THR A 202 5.21 9.14 0.20
C THR A 202 6.35 9.44 1.17
N GLN A 203 7.60 9.47 0.70
CA GLN A 203 8.75 9.68 1.58
C GLN A 203 10.02 10.04 0.80
N ARG A 204 11.08 10.39 1.53
CA ARG A 204 12.43 10.69 0.98
C ARG A 204 13.42 9.66 1.47
N GLY A 205 14.44 9.44 0.67
CA GLY A 205 15.56 8.58 1.04
C GLY A 205 16.55 8.43 -0.10
N TRP A 206 17.53 7.56 0.11
CA TRP A 206 18.58 7.26 -0.84
C TRP A 206 18.25 5.99 -1.62
N VAL A 207 18.47 6.04 -2.93
CA VAL A 207 18.38 4.89 -3.84
C VAL A 207 19.68 4.78 -4.63
N ARG A 208 20.04 3.58 -5.08
CA ARG A 208 21.21 3.40 -5.93
C ARG A 208 21.01 4.11 -7.26
N ALA A 209 22.05 4.81 -7.73
CA ALA A 209 22.00 5.50 -9.01
C ALA A 209 21.80 4.54 -10.19
N THR A 210 22.35 3.32 -10.10
CA THR A 210 22.21 2.26 -11.13
C THR A 210 20.78 1.74 -11.28
N ASP A 211 19.93 1.94 -10.29
CA ASP A 211 18.55 1.45 -10.29
C ASP A 211 17.57 2.50 -10.84
N MET A 212 18.06 3.65 -11.25
CA MET A 212 17.29 4.79 -11.73
C MET A 212 17.67 5.16 -13.15
N ILE A 213 16.71 5.67 -13.91
CA ILE A 213 16.95 6.26 -15.24
C ILE A 213 16.33 7.64 -15.32
N PHE A 214 17.12 8.62 -15.77
CA PHE A 214 16.68 9.99 -15.94
C PHE A 214 15.64 10.12 -17.06
N MET A 215 14.71 11.03 -16.85
CA MET A 215 13.73 11.43 -17.84
C MET A 215 13.69 12.95 -17.98
N GLU A 216 13.37 13.43 -19.18
CA GLU A 216 12.97 14.81 -19.38
C GLU A 216 11.62 15.07 -18.70
N LYS A 217 11.44 16.25 -18.08
CA LYS A 217 10.26 16.56 -17.27
C LYS A 217 8.93 16.30 -17.99
N GLY A 218 8.80 16.73 -19.24
CA GLY A 218 7.56 16.59 -20.01
C GLY A 218 7.20 15.11 -20.24
N SER A 219 8.19 14.31 -20.63
CA SER A 219 8.02 12.87 -20.80
C SER A 219 7.70 12.16 -19.48
N TRP A 220 8.32 12.60 -18.38
CA TRP A 220 8.09 12.07 -17.04
C TRP A 220 6.67 12.38 -16.53
N VAL A 221 6.17 13.60 -16.75
CA VAL A 221 4.77 13.97 -16.44
C VAL A 221 3.80 13.11 -17.26
N SER A 222 4.03 13.01 -18.59
CA SER A 222 3.18 12.16 -19.46
C SER A 222 3.18 10.68 -19.05
N TYR A 223 4.29 10.18 -18.50
CA TYR A 223 4.37 8.84 -17.97
C TYR A 223 3.49 8.67 -16.71
N ILE A 224 3.54 9.62 -15.78
CA ILE A 224 2.72 9.62 -14.57
C ILE A 224 1.22 9.70 -14.91
N GLU A 225 0.86 10.59 -15.84
CA GLU A 225 -0.51 10.87 -16.23
C GLU A 225 -1.08 9.89 -17.27
N SER A 226 -0.30 8.88 -17.67
CA SER A 226 -0.77 7.84 -18.61
C SER A 226 -2.04 7.17 -18.08
N THR A 227 -3.09 7.15 -18.90
CA THR A 227 -4.38 6.55 -18.54
C THR A 227 -4.48 5.05 -18.88
N GLY A 228 -3.67 4.58 -19.83
CA GLY A 228 -3.58 3.17 -20.20
C GLY A 228 -2.44 2.49 -19.45
N PHE A 229 -2.73 1.71 -18.41
CA PHE A 229 -1.73 1.00 -17.62
C PHE A 229 -2.31 -0.29 -17.02
N VAL A 230 -1.41 -1.16 -16.58
CA VAL A 230 -1.73 -2.30 -15.71
C VAL A 230 -1.24 -1.98 -14.31
N VAL A 231 -2.06 -2.29 -13.28
CA VAL A 231 -1.65 -2.31 -11.88
C VAL A 231 -1.68 -3.74 -11.34
N VAL A 232 -0.63 -4.13 -10.61
CA VAL A 232 -0.55 -5.45 -9.97
C VAL A 232 -1.44 -5.48 -8.73
N THR A 233 -2.38 -6.43 -8.68
CA THR A 233 -3.35 -6.63 -7.60
C THR A 233 -3.08 -7.89 -6.77
N ALA A 234 -2.18 -8.76 -7.23
CA ALA A 234 -1.59 -9.82 -6.43
C ALA A 234 -0.61 -9.25 -5.39
N PRO A 235 -0.34 -9.95 -4.28
CA PRO A 235 0.76 -9.59 -3.38
C PRO A 235 2.11 -9.47 -4.09
N SER A 236 2.33 -10.34 -5.07
CA SER A 236 3.40 -10.31 -6.08
C SER A 236 3.07 -11.30 -7.19
N ILE A 237 3.57 -11.03 -8.40
CA ILE A 237 3.62 -11.97 -9.52
C ILE A 237 5.08 -12.10 -9.96
N THR A 238 5.49 -13.30 -10.39
CA THR A 238 6.80 -13.53 -10.99
C THR A 238 6.58 -14.10 -12.37
N LEU A 239 7.01 -13.34 -13.38
CA LEU A 239 6.87 -13.73 -14.77
C LEU A 239 7.86 -14.82 -15.15
N GLU A 240 7.60 -15.47 -16.27
CA GLU A 240 8.37 -16.62 -16.75
C GLU A 240 9.80 -16.26 -17.15
N PHE A 241 10.66 -17.29 -17.24
CA PHE A 241 11.98 -17.17 -17.82
C PHE A 241 11.89 -16.73 -19.29
N ASN A 242 12.67 -15.71 -19.66
CA ASN A 242 12.80 -15.22 -21.02
C ASN A 242 14.21 -15.51 -21.56
N PRO A 243 14.37 -16.46 -22.51
CA PRO A 243 15.69 -16.82 -23.03
C PRO A 243 16.33 -15.76 -23.94
N TYR A 244 15.60 -14.69 -24.28
CA TYR A 244 16.06 -13.63 -25.18
C TYR A 244 16.47 -12.36 -24.45
N SER A 245 16.09 -12.21 -23.17
CA SER A 245 16.39 -11.03 -22.37
C SER A 245 16.56 -11.41 -20.90
N ASP A 246 17.75 -11.25 -20.37
CA ASP A 246 18.02 -11.43 -18.93
C ASP A 246 17.24 -10.41 -18.09
N THR A 247 17.09 -9.18 -18.60
CA THR A 247 16.37 -8.10 -17.92
C THR A 247 14.87 -8.39 -17.79
N LEU A 248 14.27 -9.06 -18.78
CA LEU A 248 12.84 -9.40 -18.79
C LEU A 248 12.57 -10.84 -18.33
N SER A 249 13.58 -11.54 -17.80
CA SER A 249 13.49 -12.91 -17.32
C SER A 249 13.20 -12.95 -15.83
N ASN A 250 12.21 -13.76 -15.42
CA ASN A 250 11.83 -13.93 -14.00
C ASN A 250 11.52 -12.61 -13.28
N VAL A 251 10.99 -11.62 -14.00
CA VAL A 251 10.64 -10.32 -13.42
C VAL A 251 9.59 -10.50 -12.35
N THR A 252 9.87 -10.00 -11.14
CA THR A 252 8.90 -9.97 -10.04
C THR A 252 8.32 -8.57 -9.88
N LEU A 253 6.99 -8.48 -9.95
CA LEU A 253 6.21 -7.28 -9.77
C LEU A 253 5.37 -7.41 -8.49
N TYR A 254 5.36 -6.37 -7.66
CA TYR A 254 4.65 -6.36 -6.37
C TYR A 254 3.35 -5.58 -6.45
N MET A 255 2.43 -5.82 -5.50
CA MET A 255 1.16 -5.10 -5.38
C MET A 255 1.38 -3.59 -5.48
N GLY A 256 0.58 -2.94 -6.31
CA GLY A 256 0.70 -1.50 -6.58
C GLY A 256 1.68 -1.13 -7.70
N THR A 257 2.53 -2.05 -8.19
CA THR A 257 3.35 -1.77 -9.39
C THR A 257 2.45 -1.37 -10.54
N ARG A 258 2.73 -0.21 -11.15
CA ARG A 258 1.98 0.36 -12.25
C ARG A 258 2.87 0.50 -13.48
N LEU A 259 2.52 -0.17 -14.56
CA LEU A 259 3.26 -0.11 -15.83
C LEU A 259 2.33 0.32 -16.98
N PRO A 260 2.70 1.35 -17.78
CA PRO A 260 1.90 1.76 -18.92
C PRO A 260 1.74 0.64 -19.96
N LEU A 261 0.56 0.56 -20.56
CA LEU A 261 0.30 -0.34 -21.69
C LEU A 261 0.87 0.23 -22.98
N TYR A 262 1.27 -0.65 -23.87
CA TYR A 262 1.31 -0.31 -25.28
C TYR A 262 -0.12 -0.26 -25.82
N THR A 263 -0.53 0.90 -26.34
CA THR A 263 -1.90 1.15 -26.78
C THR A 263 -2.02 1.31 -28.28
N ASP A 264 -0.92 1.23 -29.00
CA ASP A 264 -0.80 1.46 -30.44
C ASP A 264 -0.40 0.18 -31.19
N ASP A 265 -0.65 0.19 -32.50
CA ASP A 265 -0.30 -0.92 -33.43
C ASP A 265 1.23 -1.05 -33.63
N THR A 266 2.04 -0.39 -32.80
CA THR A 266 3.52 -0.43 -32.90
C THR A 266 4.11 -1.70 -32.31
N VAL A 267 3.35 -2.43 -31.49
CA VAL A 267 3.81 -3.71 -30.94
C VAL A 267 3.64 -4.82 -31.94
N SER A 268 4.73 -5.52 -32.23
CA SER A 268 4.67 -6.73 -33.03
C SER A 268 3.70 -7.75 -32.41
N SER A 269 3.06 -8.57 -33.25
CA SER A 269 2.25 -9.71 -32.78
C SER A 269 3.07 -10.77 -32.03
N THR A 270 4.39 -10.62 -32.02
CA THR A 270 5.36 -11.45 -31.27
C THR A 270 6.37 -10.57 -30.55
N VAL A 271 6.69 -10.93 -29.32
CA VAL A 271 7.75 -10.34 -28.49
C VAL A 271 8.66 -11.50 -28.06
N ASP A 272 9.95 -11.38 -28.28
CA ASP A 272 10.94 -12.41 -27.90
C ASP A 272 10.53 -13.83 -28.32
N ASN A 273 10.12 -13.97 -29.60
CA ASN A 273 9.64 -15.22 -30.19
C ASN A 273 8.40 -15.83 -29.49
N ARG A 274 7.63 -15.04 -28.72
CA ARG A 274 6.38 -15.41 -28.07
C ARG A 274 5.24 -14.57 -28.65
N GLY A 275 4.10 -15.20 -28.98
CA GLY A 275 2.90 -14.47 -29.39
C GLY A 275 2.32 -13.63 -28.25
N THR A 276 1.78 -12.47 -28.57
CA THR A 276 1.15 -11.54 -27.59
C THR A 276 -0.28 -11.93 -27.23
N ALA A 277 -0.87 -12.92 -27.92
CA ALA A 277 -2.23 -13.36 -27.65
C ALA A 277 -2.40 -13.85 -26.20
N GLY A 278 -3.42 -13.36 -25.49
CA GLY A 278 -3.66 -13.69 -24.08
C GLY A 278 -2.74 -12.98 -23.08
N CYS A 279 -2.02 -11.94 -23.51
CA CYS A 279 -1.17 -11.14 -22.66
C CYS A 279 -1.50 -9.65 -22.75
N TYR A 280 -1.33 -8.94 -21.66
CA TYR A 280 -1.12 -7.49 -21.67
C TYR A 280 0.33 -7.22 -22.08
N VAL A 281 0.55 -6.23 -22.94
CA VAL A 281 1.89 -5.79 -23.34
C VAL A 281 2.16 -4.46 -22.65
N VAL A 282 3.08 -4.45 -21.70
CA VAL A 282 3.39 -3.26 -20.91
C VAL A 282 4.78 -2.71 -21.26
N LYS A 283 4.96 -1.41 -21.04
CA LYS A 283 6.22 -0.68 -21.23
C LYS A 283 7.10 -0.89 -20.01
N TYR A 284 8.02 -1.85 -20.10
CA TYR A 284 9.00 -2.08 -19.03
C TYR A 284 10.22 -1.19 -19.23
N PRO A 285 10.63 -0.39 -18.22
CA PRO A 285 11.75 0.52 -18.35
C PRO A 285 13.08 -0.25 -18.37
N THR A 286 13.90 0.02 -19.35
CA THR A 286 15.25 -0.54 -19.53
C THR A 286 16.20 0.56 -19.97
N VAL A 287 17.47 0.20 -20.14
CA VAL A 287 18.53 1.12 -20.62
C VAL A 287 19.00 0.64 -21.97
N ASP A 288 19.04 1.55 -22.96
CA ASP A 288 19.62 1.27 -24.26
C ASP A 288 21.16 1.21 -24.18
N ARG A 289 21.81 0.82 -25.28
CA ARG A 289 23.28 0.72 -25.38
C ARG A 289 24.02 2.04 -25.16
N PHE A 290 23.33 3.17 -25.14
CA PHE A 290 23.90 4.50 -24.94
C PHE A 290 23.64 5.06 -23.54
N GLY A 291 22.89 4.32 -22.69
CA GLY A 291 22.54 4.74 -21.35
C GLY A 291 21.24 5.56 -21.25
N TYR A 292 20.41 5.59 -22.29
CA TYR A 292 19.13 6.28 -22.29
C TYR A 292 17.98 5.33 -21.98
N LEU A 293 16.87 5.88 -21.47
CA LEU A 293 15.63 5.14 -21.25
C LEU A 293 15.12 4.55 -22.57
N GLU A 294 14.89 3.24 -22.54
CA GLU A 294 14.18 2.49 -23.55
C GLU A 294 13.02 1.74 -22.86
N TYR A 295 11.88 1.64 -23.53
CA TYR A 295 10.80 0.78 -23.07
C TYR A 295 10.81 -0.50 -23.87
N GLN A 296 11.04 -1.63 -23.20
CA GLN A 296 10.89 -2.95 -23.81
C GLN A 296 9.49 -3.51 -23.53
N PRO A 297 8.88 -4.21 -24.50
CA PRO A 297 7.58 -4.83 -24.31
C PRO A 297 7.71 -6.04 -23.37
N LEU A 298 7.08 -5.96 -22.19
CA LEU A 298 6.98 -7.06 -21.23
C LEU A 298 5.59 -7.67 -21.33
N LEU A 299 5.51 -9.00 -21.46
CA LEU A 299 4.26 -9.75 -21.56
C LEU A 299 3.78 -10.18 -20.17
N ILE A 300 2.60 -9.72 -19.77
CA ILE A 300 1.91 -10.16 -18.55
C ILE A 300 0.72 -11.00 -18.98
N PRO A 301 0.66 -12.31 -18.68
CA PRO A 301 -0.51 -13.13 -19.00
C PRO A 301 -1.79 -12.52 -18.41
N MET A 302 -2.89 -12.54 -19.18
CA MET A 302 -4.19 -12.03 -18.71
C MET A 302 -4.78 -12.85 -17.56
N THR A 303 -4.18 -14.01 -17.26
CA THR A 303 -4.54 -14.87 -16.12
C THR A 303 -3.85 -14.47 -14.82
N GLU A 304 -2.84 -13.58 -14.89
CA GLU A 304 -2.21 -13.03 -13.70
C GLU A 304 -3.17 -12.07 -12.98
N ASP A 305 -3.00 -11.98 -11.67
CA ASP A 305 -3.83 -11.13 -10.82
C ASP A 305 -3.38 -9.67 -10.93
N VAL A 306 -3.84 -9.02 -11.98
CA VAL A 306 -3.58 -7.63 -12.34
C VAL A 306 -4.87 -6.96 -12.81
N SER A 307 -4.91 -5.63 -12.82
CA SER A 307 -6.03 -4.84 -13.34
C SER A 307 -5.56 -3.87 -14.43
N VAL A 308 -6.36 -3.69 -15.46
CA VAL A 308 -6.20 -2.57 -16.41
C VAL A 308 -6.85 -1.34 -15.78
N GLY A 309 -6.03 -0.32 -15.48
CA GLY A 309 -6.45 0.79 -14.62
C GLY A 309 -6.52 0.39 -13.14
N TYR A 310 -6.80 1.36 -12.29
CA TYR A 310 -7.04 1.10 -10.88
C TYR A 310 -8.35 0.33 -10.66
N LEU A 311 -8.38 -0.50 -9.61
CA LEU A 311 -9.61 -1.17 -9.21
C LEU A 311 -10.67 -0.14 -8.76
N PRO A 312 -11.96 -0.36 -9.05
CA PRO A 312 -13.03 0.41 -8.44
C PRO A 312 -12.95 0.34 -6.91
N TYR A 313 -13.04 1.49 -6.24
CA TYR A 313 -12.99 1.56 -4.79
C TYR A 313 -14.35 1.15 -4.20
N THR A 314 -14.51 -0.14 -3.90
CA THR A 314 -15.73 -0.77 -3.38
C THR A 314 -15.39 -1.56 -2.12
N GLN A 315 -16.39 -1.84 -1.26
CA GLN A 315 -16.18 -2.69 -0.08
C GLN A 315 -15.69 -4.09 -0.47
N GLU A 316 -16.27 -4.66 -1.53
CA GLU A 316 -15.87 -5.97 -2.05
C GLU A 316 -14.40 -6.02 -2.44
N ASN A 317 -13.95 -5.03 -3.23
CA ASN A 317 -12.56 -4.98 -3.67
C ASN A 317 -11.60 -4.73 -2.49
N ILE A 318 -11.94 -3.84 -1.56
CA ILE A 318 -11.09 -3.57 -0.40
C ILE A 318 -10.90 -4.84 0.44
N VAL A 319 -11.98 -5.55 0.75
CA VAL A 319 -11.94 -6.80 1.51
C VAL A 319 -11.17 -7.89 0.74
N THR A 320 -11.43 -8.04 -0.56
CA THR A 320 -10.74 -9.01 -1.41
C THR A 320 -9.23 -8.75 -1.41
N GLN A 321 -8.81 -7.51 -1.61
CA GLN A 321 -7.39 -7.17 -1.65
C GLN A 321 -6.72 -7.32 -0.26
N ALA A 322 -7.39 -6.96 0.83
CA ALA A 322 -6.87 -7.14 2.17
C ALA A 322 -6.65 -8.64 2.49
N LEU A 323 -7.58 -9.51 2.10
CA LEU A 323 -7.47 -10.95 2.31
C LEU A 323 -6.34 -11.60 1.50
N LYS A 324 -6.00 -11.09 0.31
CA LYS A 324 -4.83 -11.58 -0.47
C LYS A 324 -3.50 -11.42 0.28
N LEU A 325 -3.42 -10.47 1.19
CA LEU A 325 -2.22 -10.20 1.98
C LEU A 325 -2.11 -11.07 3.24
N THR A 326 -3.14 -11.84 3.58
CA THR A 326 -3.11 -12.72 4.76
C THR A 326 -2.11 -13.86 4.60
N GLY A 327 -1.51 -14.30 5.73
CA GLY A 327 -0.48 -15.33 5.77
C GLY A 327 0.91 -14.85 5.29
N ARG A 328 1.04 -13.59 4.86
CA ARG A 328 2.35 -13.03 4.46
C ARG A 328 3.12 -12.57 5.69
N ARG A 329 4.42 -12.91 5.74
CA ARG A 329 5.29 -12.47 6.83
C ARG A 329 5.33 -10.95 6.89
N ILE A 330 5.28 -10.40 8.10
CA ILE A 330 5.54 -8.99 8.33
C ILE A 330 7.03 -8.70 8.22
N ALA A 331 7.37 -7.49 7.75
CA ALA A 331 8.74 -7.00 7.76
C ALA A 331 8.71 -5.47 7.87
N VAL A 332 9.40 -4.98 8.86
CA VAL A 332 9.54 -3.54 9.12
C VAL A 332 10.27 -2.89 7.95
N ASN A 333 9.86 -1.70 7.58
CA ASN A 333 10.49 -0.90 6.52
C ASN A 333 10.65 -1.66 5.18
N ARG A 334 9.78 -2.63 4.89
CA ARG A 334 9.76 -3.38 3.63
C ARG A 334 10.99 -4.24 3.35
N ILE A 335 11.70 -4.69 4.36
CA ILE A 335 12.80 -5.63 4.20
C ILE A 335 12.29 -6.88 3.46
N GLY A 336 13.04 -7.31 2.43
CA GLY A 336 12.63 -8.46 1.62
C GLY A 336 11.26 -8.33 0.96
N HIS A 337 10.83 -7.08 0.67
CA HIS A 337 9.50 -6.74 0.16
C HIS A 337 8.34 -7.16 1.09
N GLY A 338 8.62 -7.32 2.37
CA GLY A 338 7.60 -7.56 3.39
C GLY A 338 6.79 -6.31 3.72
N ARG A 339 5.83 -6.45 4.62
CA ARG A 339 4.90 -5.38 5.00
C ARG A 339 4.77 -5.31 6.50
N ASP A 340 5.01 -4.14 7.07
CA ASP A 340 4.49 -3.77 8.39
C ASP A 340 3.05 -3.25 8.27
N SER A 341 2.49 -2.74 9.36
CA SER A 341 1.13 -2.20 9.39
C SER A 341 0.91 -1.05 8.40
N ALA A 342 1.87 -0.12 8.30
CA ALA A 342 1.74 1.03 7.40
C ALA A 342 1.88 0.60 5.93
N ALA A 343 2.86 -0.25 5.63
CA ALA A 343 3.09 -0.79 4.31
C ALA A 343 1.93 -1.68 3.82
N PHE A 344 1.29 -2.43 4.71
CA PHE A 344 0.08 -3.18 4.42
C PHE A 344 -1.03 -2.27 3.89
N VAL A 345 -1.28 -1.15 4.56
CA VAL A 345 -2.29 -0.17 4.13
C VAL A 345 -1.87 0.53 2.84
N GLN A 346 -0.58 0.89 2.69
CA GLN A 346 -0.07 1.52 1.47
C GLN A 346 -0.32 0.65 0.24
N ASP A 347 0.06 -0.62 0.28
CA ASP A 347 -0.07 -1.53 -0.87
C ASP A 347 -1.54 -1.82 -1.18
N LEU A 348 -2.35 -2.05 -0.13
CA LEU A 348 -3.79 -2.24 -0.27
C LEU A 348 -4.47 -1.06 -0.98
N TYR A 349 -4.09 0.17 -0.64
CA TYR A 349 -4.73 1.37 -1.20
C TYR A 349 -4.12 1.80 -2.54
N ALA A 350 -2.86 1.43 -2.83
CA ALA A 350 -2.20 1.72 -4.10
C ALA A 350 -2.93 1.12 -5.30
N VAL A 351 -3.58 -0.04 -5.15
CA VAL A 351 -4.34 -0.68 -6.24
C VAL A 351 -5.62 0.08 -6.62
N PHE A 352 -6.06 1.00 -5.76
CA PHE A 352 -7.18 1.92 -6.01
C PHE A 352 -6.71 3.31 -6.45
N GLY A 353 -5.38 3.53 -6.55
CA GLY A 353 -4.80 4.83 -6.85
C GLY A 353 -4.81 5.82 -5.68
N ILE A 354 -4.99 5.35 -4.44
CA ILE A 354 -4.93 6.17 -3.22
C ILE A 354 -3.54 6.02 -2.60
N PHE A 355 -2.83 7.14 -2.41
CA PHE A 355 -1.45 7.15 -1.93
C PHE A 355 -1.39 7.43 -0.43
N MET A 356 -1.29 6.36 0.36
CA MET A 356 -1.27 6.44 1.81
C MET A 356 0.11 6.83 2.35
N PRO A 357 0.17 7.61 3.45
CA PRO A 357 1.42 7.94 4.14
C PRO A 357 2.24 6.70 4.54
N ALA A 358 3.57 6.84 4.61
CA ALA A 358 4.49 5.75 4.91
C ALA A 358 4.49 5.29 6.39
N ALA A 359 3.94 6.09 7.30
CA ALA A 359 3.90 5.79 8.72
C ALA A 359 2.46 5.74 9.24
N THR A 360 2.14 4.79 10.12
CA THR A 360 0.82 4.65 10.76
C THR A 360 0.38 5.94 11.47
N ALA A 361 1.30 6.61 12.14
CA ALA A 361 1.04 7.88 12.81
C ALA A 361 0.62 9.01 11.84
N ALA A 362 1.13 9.01 10.61
CA ALA A 362 0.74 9.93 9.56
C ALA A 362 -0.59 9.51 8.91
N GLN A 363 -0.81 8.21 8.72
CA GLN A 363 -2.09 7.68 8.23
C GLN A 363 -3.26 8.03 9.17
N LYS A 364 -3.04 8.05 10.49
CA LYS A 364 -4.06 8.51 11.47
C LYS A 364 -4.47 9.96 11.29
N LYS A 365 -3.66 10.81 10.67
CA LYS A 365 -3.91 12.25 10.49
C LYS A 365 -4.64 12.60 9.20
N ILE A 366 -4.72 11.68 8.23
CA ILE A 366 -5.40 11.96 6.97
C ILE A 366 -6.85 12.37 7.17
N LEU A 367 -7.34 13.27 6.32
CA LEU A 367 -8.72 13.69 6.34
C LEU A 367 -9.64 12.56 5.86
N ALA A 368 -10.57 12.15 6.71
CA ALA A 368 -11.57 11.13 6.44
C ALA A 368 -12.73 11.33 7.42
N GLN A 369 -13.79 10.53 7.28
CA GLN A 369 -14.81 10.48 8.34
C GLN A 369 -14.23 9.70 9.52
N ASP A 370 -13.98 10.40 10.63
CA ASP A 370 -13.39 9.85 11.84
C ASP A 370 -14.46 9.39 12.83
N THR A 371 -14.20 8.25 13.46
CA THR A 371 -14.94 7.73 14.62
C THR A 371 -13.97 7.58 15.77
N ASP A 372 -14.12 8.38 16.81
CA ASP A 372 -13.30 8.31 18.04
C ASP A 372 -13.64 7.02 18.81
N LEU A 373 -12.65 6.16 19.00
CA LEU A 373 -12.75 4.90 19.74
C LEU A 373 -12.01 4.96 21.08
N ALA A 374 -11.11 5.92 21.27
CA ALA A 374 -10.18 5.95 22.40
C ALA A 374 -10.87 5.99 23.76
N LYS A 375 -12.03 6.66 23.84
CA LYS A 375 -12.75 6.84 25.10
C LYS A 375 -13.86 5.81 25.35
N LEU A 376 -14.06 4.89 24.42
CA LEU A 376 -15.11 3.89 24.51
C LEU A 376 -14.66 2.70 25.35
N THR A 377 -15.59 2.08 26.05
CA THR A 377 -15.40 0.76 26.67
C THR A 377 -15.31 -0.32 25.59
N SER A 378 -14.78 -1.51 25.92
CA SER A 378 -14.70 -2.65 24.98
C SER A 378 -16.06 -2.96 24.33
N ALA A 379 -17.14 -3.01 25.11
CA ALA A 379 -18.49 -3.27 24.60
C ALA A 379 -19.01 -2.16 23.66
N GLU A 380 -18.68 -0.90 23.95
CA GLU A 380 -19.02 0.22 23.08
C GLU A 380 -18.20 0.20 21.81
N ARG A 381 -16.89 -0.17 21.87
CA ARG A 381 -16.04 -0.36 20.67
C ARG A 381 -16.60 -1.46 19.77
N GLU A 382 -16.90 -2.65 20.30
CA GLU A 382 -17.54 -3.73 19.54
C GLU A 382 -18.82 -3.28 18.85
N LYS A 383 -19.70 -2.60 19.59
CA LYS A 383 -20.95 -2.07 19.05
C LYS A 383 -20.71 -1.04 17.96
N THR A 384 -19.76 -0.12 18.17
CA THR A 384 -19.41 0.94 17.20
C THR A 384 -18.82 0.33 15.93
N LEU A 385 -17.83 -0.58 16.06
CA LEU A 385 -17.25 -1.28 14.93
C LEU A 385 -18.30 -2.07 14.13
N GLY A 386 -19.31 -2.63 14.82
CA GLY A 386 -20.43 -3.32 14.20
C GLY A 386 -21.34 -2.42 13.34
N THR A 387 -21.21 -1.09 13.43
CA THR A 387 -21.97 -0.12 12.62
C THR A 387 -21.17 0.43 11.45
N LEU A 388 -19.86 0.21 11.44
CA LEU A 388 -18.98 0.70 10.39
C LEU A 388 -18.99 -0.21 9.17
N ALA A 389 -18.75 0.38 8.01
CA ALA A 389 -18.65 -0.36 6.76
C ALA A 389 -17.39 -1.22 6.72
N ALA A 390 -17.46 -2.38 6.08
CA ALA A 390 -16.27 -3.16 5.75
C ALA A 390 -15.31 -2.32 4.89
N GLY A 391 -14.01 -2.52 5.08
CA GLY A 391 -12.98 -1.68 4.47
C GLY A 391 -12.63 -0.42 5.28
N THR A 392 -13.33 -0.12 6.38
CA THR A 392 -12.93 0.95 7.29
C THR A 392 -11.55 0.66 7.87
N LEU A 393 -10.65 1.65 7.83
CA LEU A 393 -9.35 1.61 8.49
C LEU A 393 -9.51 1.90 9.97
N ILE A 394 -8.92 1.07 10.81
CA ILE A 394 -8.93 1.25 12.26
C ILE A 394 -7.47 1.37 12.69
N TYR A 395 -7.19 2.26 13.63
CA TYR A 395 -5.84 2.49 14.12
C TYR A 395 -5.77 2.35 15.63
N SER A 396 -4.72 1.67 16.09
CA SER A 396 -4.21 1.77 17.45
C SER A 396 -3.01 2.73 17.50
N ASP A 397 -2.26 2.75 18.59
CA ASP A 397 -1.05 3.55 18.70
C ASP A 397 -0.03 3.18 17.62
N ASP A 398 0.22 1.91 17.44
CA ASP A 398 1.28 1.33 16.60
C ASP A 398 0.80 0.59 15.35
N ARG A 399 -0.52 0.31 15.21
CA ARG A 399 -1.03 -0.60 14.18
C ARG A 399 -2.21 -0.04 13.40
N ALA A 400 -2.33 -0.54 12.19
CA ALA A 400 -3.50 -0.36 11.34
C ALA A 400 -4.23 -1.71 11.15
N PHE A 401 -5.56 -1.64 11.09
CA PHE A 401 -6.45 -2.75 10.86
C PHE A 401 -7.42 -2.39 9.74
N VAL A 402 -7.79 -3.36 8.92
CA VAL A 402 -8.86 -3.22 7.92
C VAL A 402 -10.06 -4.01 8.37
N LEU A 403 -11.16 -3.35 8.65
CA LEU A 403 -12.40 -3.99 9.09
C LEU A 403 -12.98 -4.87 7.99
N LEU A 404 -13.20 -6.15 8.28
CA LEU A 404 -13.87 -7.09 7.38
C LEU A 404 -15.39 -7.10 7.55
N GLY A 405 -15.86 -6.82 8.75
CA GLY A 405 -17.27 -6.86 9.12
C GLY A 405 -17.51 -7.55 10.46
N VAL A 406 -18.74 -7.98 10.68
CA VAL A 406 -19.16 -8.64 11.92
C VAL A 406 -19.60 -10.07 11.65
N ASP A 407 -19.15 -10.99 12.50
CA ASP A 407 -19.65 -12.35 12.55
C ASP A 407 -19.96 -12.73 13.99
N ASN A 408 -21.12 -13.38 14.25
CA ASN A 408 -21.58 -13.73 15.60
C ASN A 408 -21.48 -12.56 16.61
N LYS A 409 -21.80 -11.35 16.17
CA LYS A 409 -21.73 -10.08 16.93
C LYS A 409 -20.32 -9.57 17.22
N LYS A 410 -19.26 -10.24 16.78
CA LYS A 410 -17.88 -9.83 16.95
C LYS A 410 -17.35 -9.17 15.68
N PRO A 411 -16.63 -8.04 15.77
CA PRO A 411 -15.94 -7.45 14.65
C PRO A 411 -14.68 -8.26 14.31
N TYR A 412 -14.40 -8.38 13.01
CA TYR A 412 -13.19 -8.99 12.48
C TYR A 412 -12.44 -8.02 11.61
N ALA A 413 -11.13 -8.08 11.68
CA ALA A 413 -10.25 -7.24 10.89
C ALA A 413 -9.04 -8.03 10.36
N VAL A 414 -8.40 -7.51 9.32
CA VAL A 414 -7.07 -7.93 8.86
C VAL A 414 -6.05 -6.97 9.41
N ALA A 415 -4.96 -7.48 9.96
CA ALA A 415 -3.86 -6.69 10.48
C ALA A 415 -2.52 -7.44 10.44
N ALA A 416 -1.41 -6.69 10.44
CA ALA A 416 -0.09 -7.21 10.67
C ALA A 416 0.12 -7.42 12.18
N ILE A 417 0.25 -8.67 12.61
CA ILE A 417 0.41 -9.10 14.03
C ILE A 417 1.72 -9.86 14.16
N ASP A 418 2.61 -9.40 15.01
CA ASP A 418 3.87 -10.06 15.36
C ASP A 418 3.65 -11.20 16.35
N GLU A 419 3.13 -10.87 17.55
CA GLU A 419 2.78 -11.81 18.58
C GLU A 419 1.47 -11.42 19.27
N TYR A 420 0.87 -12.40 19.90
CA TYR A 420 -0.33 -12.22 20.71
C TYR A 420 -0.37 -13.26 21.83
N TYR A 421 -1.22 -13.03 22.81
CA TYR A 421 -1.50 -13.96 23.89
C TYR A 421 -2.98 -14.34 23.87
N TYR A 422 -3.24 -15.61 24.08
CA TYR A 422 -4.59 -16.16 24.22
C TYR A 422 -4.57 -17.27 25.26
N ASP A 423 -5.55 -17.28 26.18
CA ASP A 423 -5.57 -18.18 27.34
C ASP A 423 -4.24 -18.20 28.10
N ASN A 424 -3.59 -17.05 28.26
CA ASN A 424 -2.27 -16.85 28.88
C ASN A 424 -1.10 -17.55 28.18
N LEU A 425 -1.30 -18.00 26.95
CA LEU A 425 -0.24 -18.60 26.13
C LEU A 425 0.25 -17.59 25.07
N ARG A 426 1.57 -17.40 25.02
CA ARG A 426 2.20 -16.64 23.95
C ARG A 426 2.11 -17.40 22.64
N SER A 427 1.71 -16.71 21.59
CA SER A 427 1.69 -17.21 20.22
C SER A 427 2.36 -16.20 19.29
N VAL A 428 3.15 -16.69 18.36
CA VAL A 428 3.81 -15.87 17.32
C VAL A 428 3.00 -16.00 16.04
N ALA A 429 2.52 -14.87 15.51
CA ALA A 429 1.93 -14.80 14.17
C ALA A 429 2.99 -14.36 13.16
N ASN A 430 3.69 -13.26 13.43
CA ASN A 430 4.66 -12.60 12.56
C ASN A 430 4.18 -12.52 11.09
N ALA A 431 2.89 -12.24 10.92
CA ALA A 431 2.20 -12.27 9.64
C ALA A 431 0.99 -11.30 9.62
N THR A 432 0.54 -10.97 8.43
CA THR A 432 -0.78 -10.37 8.23
C THR A 432 -1.84 -11.44 8.43
N VAL A 433 -2.77 -11.23 9.34
CA VAL A 433 -3.75 -12.24 9.78
C VAL A 433 -5.16 -11.66 9.93
N ILE A 434 -6.18 -12.54 9.91
CA ILE A 434 -7.52 -12.19 10.35
C ILE A 434 -7.57 -12.32 11.87
N THR A 435 -8.19 -11.37 12.56
CA THR A 435 -8.39 -11.40 14.02
C THR A 435 -9.78 -10.93 14.40
N SER A 436 -10.35 -11.53 15.46
CA SER A 436 -11.57 -11.06 16.12
C SER A 436 -11.32 -9.92 17.11
N LEU A 437 -10.05 -9.48 17.27
CA LEU A 437 -9.59 -8.50 18.25
C LEU A 437 -9.68 -8.94 19.73
N ASP A 438 -10.10 -10.18 20.00
CA ASP A 438 -10.18 -10.76 21.37
C ASP A 438 -8.84 -11.32 21.88
N ILE A 439 -7.77 -11.15 21.13
CA ILE A 439 -6.41 -11.50 21.53
C ILE A 439 -5.80 -10.38 22.38
N VAL A 440 -4.83 -10.69 23.21
CA VAL A 440 -4.20 -9.70 24.09
C VAL A 440 -2.72 -9.47 23.75
N LYS A 441 -2.23 -8.31 24.10
CA LYS A 441 -0.80 -7.96 24.07
C LYS A 441 -0.07 -8.62 25.27
N LYS A 442 1.26 -8.54 25.28
CA LYS A 442 2.11 -9.08 26.37
C LYS A 442 1.73 -8.55 27.76
N ASP A 443 1.25 -7.32 27.85
CA ASP A 443 0.82 -6.67 29.08
C ASP A 443 -0.60 -7.04 29.53
N GLY A 444 -1.29 -7.91 28.77
CA GLY A 444 -2.66 -8.34 29.05
C GLY A 444 -3.76 -7.43 28.49
N THR A 445 -3.39 -6.35 27.78
CA THR A 445 -4.36 -5.45 27.16
C THR A 445 -4.97 -6.09 25.91
N LEU A 446 -6.32 -6.09 25.80
CA LEU A 446 -6.99 -6.55 24.58
C LEU A 446 -6.61 -5.67 23.38
N PHE A 447 -6.42 -6.29 22.21
CA PHE A 447 -6.21 -5.50 20.98
C PHE A 447 -7.40 -4.57 20.70
N LEU A 448 -8.62 -5.01 20.97
CA LEU A 448 -9.82 -4.19 20.92
C LEU A 448 -9.70 -2.91 21.78
N ASP A 449 -9.07 -3.00 22.96
CA ASP A 449 -8.93 -1.87 23.88
C ASP A 449 -7.80 -0.91 23.54
N THR A 450 -6.96 -1.27 22.57
CA THR A 450 -5.92 -0.38 22.05
C THR A 450 -6.40 0.53 20.91
N LEU A 451 -7.61 0.31 20.38
CA LEU A 451 -8.12 1.03 19.24
C LEU A 451 -8.44 2.50 19.59
N GLU A 452 -7.92 3.42 18.79
CA GLU A 452 -8.04 4.86 19.01
C GLU A 452 -9.04 5.53 18.07
N THR A 453 -8.96 5.22 16.77
CA THR A 453 -9.79 5.86 15.75
C THR A 453 -10.11 4.91 14.61
N ALA A 454 -11.28 5.10 14.00
CA ALA A 454 -11.63 4.45 12.75
C ALA A 454 -11.86 5.51 11.67
N LYS A 455 -11.35 5.27 10.45
CA LYS A 455 -11.38 6.20 9.32
C LYS A 455 -12.07 5.55 8.13
N THR A 456 -13.11 6.20 7.64
CA THR A 456 -13.85 5.76 6.45
C THR A 456 -13.71 6.80 5.35
N PHE A 457 -13.21 6.40 4.18
CA PHE A 457 -13.20 7.23 2.99
C PHE A 457 -14.53 7.10 2.25
N GLY A 458 -15.07 8.22 1.77
CA GLY A 458 -16.10 8.23 0.73
C GLY A 458 -17.54 8.02 1.17
N ILE A 459 -17.89 8.05 2.46
CA ILE A 459 -19.29 8.08 2.88
C ILE A 459 -19.56 9.25 3.83
N VAL A 460 -19.40 10.47 3.34
CA VAL A 460 -20.14 11.59 3.93
C VAL A 460 -21.48 11.64 3.17
N LYS A 461 -22.41 10.75 3.46
CA LYS A 461 -23.82 11.07 3.23
C LYS A 461 -24.11 12.24 4.14
N GLU A 462 -24.26 13.44 3.57
CA GLU A 462 -24.82 14.57 4.30
C GLU A 462 -26.02 14.05 5.10
N LYS A 463 -25.95 14.28 6.42
CA LYS A 463 -27.06 14.04 7.32
C LYS A 463 -28.19 14.89 6.74
N SER A 464 -29.16 14.27 6.06
CA SER A 464 -30.33 14.95 5.57
C SER A 464 -30.88 15.76 6.72
N ALA A 465 -30.93 17.08 6.55
CA ALA A 465 -31.46 17.99 7.54
C ALA A 465 -32.83 17.45 7.98
N GLU A 466 -32.92 17.01 9.21
CA GLU A 466 -34.20 16.71 9.83
C GLU A 466 -35.05 17.95 9.71
N THR A 467 -36.05 17.89 8.83
CA THR A 467 -37.08 18.90 8.72
C THR A 467 -37.80 18.94 10.06
N THR A 468 -37.41 19.89 10.89
CA THR A 468 -38.13 20.23 12.11
C THR A 468 -39.55 20.62 11.68
N LYS A 469 -40.51 19.71 11.83
CA LYS A 469 -41.93 20.03 11.73
C LYS A 469 -42.22 21.04 12.82
N ALA A 470 -42.22 22.31 12.44
CA ALA A 470 -42.81 23.37 13.25
C ALA A 470 -44.32 23.11 13.34
N THR A 471 -44.75 22.74 14.52
CA THR A 471 -46.17 22.68 14.91
C THR A 471 -46.74 24.06 14.83
N THR A 472 -47.47 24.37 13.78
CA THR A 472 -48.21 25.63 13.63
C THR A 472 -49.47 25.52 14.46
N THR A 473 -49.47 26.20 15.59
CA THR A 473 -50.71 26.46 16.37
C THR A 473 -51.45 27.58 15.68
N SER A 474 -52.67 27.27 15.26
CA SER A 474 -53.68 28.15 14.68
C SER A 474 -54.02 29.31 15.61
N GLY A 475 -53.84 30.54 15.16
CA GLY A 475 -54.37 31.74 15.76
C GLY A 475 -54.99 32.62 14.68
N LYS A 476 -56.32 32.67 14.68
CA LYS A 476 -57.20 33.45 13.81
C LYS A 476 -57.17 34.92 14.23
N THR A 477 -57.04 35.89 13.30
CA THR A 477 -57.86 37.12 13.27
C THR A 477 -57.48 38.09 12.14
N THR A 478 -58.44 38.26 11.24
CA THR A 478 -59.00 39.43 10.55
C THR A 478 -58.15 40.59 9.97
N THR A 479 -58.34 40.76 8.67
CA THR A 479 -58.69 41.91 7.84
C THR A 479 -57.88 43.22 7.89
N ALA A 480 -57.33 43.63 6.74
CA ALA A 480 -57.71 44.86 6.04
C ALA A 480 -56.91 45.03 4.71
N ALA A 481 -57.64 45.43 3.69
CA ALA A 481 -57.19 45.72 2.34
C ALA A 481 -56.64 47.15 2.21
N SER A 482 -55.76 47.37 1.21
CA SER A 482 -55.68 48.58 0.37
C SER A 482 -54.52 48.40 -0.63
N THR A 483 -54.72 48.12 -1.84
CA THR A 483 -54.90 48.93 -3.07
C THR A 483 -53.75 49.87 -3.47
N THR A 484 -53.32 49.67 -4.73
CA THR A 484 -52.92 50.63 -5.79
C THR A 484 -51.46 51.12 -5.70
N THR A 485 -50.66 51.32 -6.73
CA THR A 485 -50.82 51.40 -8.20
C THR A 485 -49.42 51.49 -8.83
N THR A 486 -49.23 50.89 -9.99
CA THR A 486 -48.61 51.31 -11.25
C THR A 486 -47.50 52.38 -11.33
N SER A 487 -46.44 52.09 -12.07
CA SER A 487 -45.99 52.71 -13.35
C SER A 487 -44.49 52.55 -13.46
N ALA A 488 -43.94 51.91 -14.42
CA ALA A 488 -43.74 52.09 -15.86
C ALA A 488 -42.59 53.07 -16.20
N ALA A 489 -41.71 52.54 -17.02
CA ALA A 489 -41.02 53.09 -18.18
C ALA A 489 -39.73 53.89 -18.02
N GLY A 490 -38.77 53.55 -18.83
CA GLY A 490 -38.07 54.46 -19.70
C GLY A 490 -36.57 54.26 -19.72
N THR A 491 -36.06 53.49 -20.63
CA THR A 491 -35.39 53.72 -21.94
C THR A 491 -34.09 54.51 -21.96
N THR A 492 -33.14 53.91 -22.68
CA THR A 492 -32.13 54.49 -23.64
C THR A 492 -30.98 55.27 -23.00
N SER A 493 -29.75 55.19 -23.45
CA SER A 493 -29.03 54.81 -24.66
C SER A 493 -27.56 55.25 -24.54
N SER A 494 -26.71 54.52 -25.16
CA SER A 494 -25.56 54.96 -26.00
C SER A 494 -24.42 55.79 -25.49
N GLY A 495 -23.22 55.37 -25.86
CA GLY A 495 -22.12 56.30 -26.21
C GLY A 495 -20.76 55.80 -25.76
N THR A 496 -20.11 54.96 -26.54
CA THR A 496 -18.94 55.22 -27.45
C THR A 496 -17.80 56.04 -26.84
N THR A 497 -16.64 55.46 -26.89
CA THR A 497 -15.38 55.70 -27.54
C THR A 497 -14.19 56.05 -26.63
N LYS A 498 -13.12 55.29 -26.93
CA LYS A 498 -11.69 55.62 -27.03
C LYS A 498 -10.92 56.21 -25.83
N GLY A 499 -9.85 55.47 -25.66
CA GLY A 499 -8.60 55.84 -25.04
C GLY A 499 -7.78 54.60 -24.84
#